data_df61296c0b6a169d0452b83dcf186ec7
#
_entry.id   df61296c0b6a169d0452b83dcf186ec7
#
_cell.length_a   1.000
_cell.length_b   1.000
_cell.length_c   1.000
_cell.angle_alpha   90.00
_cell.angle_beta   90.00
_cell.angle_gamma   90.00
#
_symmetry.space_group_name_H-M   'P 1'
#
loop_
_entity.id
_entity.type
_entity.pdbx_description
1 polymer ?
#
loop_
_entity_poly.entity_id
_entity_poly.type
_entity_poly.pdbx_seq_one_letter_code
_entity_poly.pdbx_strand_id
1 'polypeptide(L)'
;MPRRYWLMKCEPAAYTIEDLERDGRTSWEGVRNYQARNFIRDDMRVGDGVLFYASNADPSGVTGLATIAREGYADHTAWTKGHKYYDADSSQDQPAWYMVDVAFVERFANIVSLEQLKHTKGLEEMKVIQRGSRLSVQPVTKDEFDIVVKLGRAHGRAR
;
A
#
# COMPACT_ATOMS: atom_id res chain seq x y z
N MET A 1 -5.73 -7.81 19.42
CA MET A 1 -4.55 -8.10 18.58
C MET A 1 -3.77 -6.83 18.32
N PRO A 2 -2.44 -6.86 18.38
CA PRO A 2 -1.66 -5.68 18.07
C PRO A 2 -1.89 -5.23 16.64
N ARG A 3 -1.93 -3.94 16.45
CA ARG A 3 -2.04 -3.33 15.13
C ARG A 3 -0.79 -3.61 14.33
N ARG A 4 -0.96 -3.95 13.05
CA ARG A 4 0.16 -4.13 12.12
C ARG A 4 0.22 -2.96 11.16
N TYR A 5 1.33 -2.90 10.42
CA TYR A 5 1.58 -1.79 9.50
C TYR A 5 2.09 -2.35 8.17
N TRP A 6 1.69 -1.68 7.10
CA TRP A 6 1.94 -2.14 5.74
C TRP A 6 2.35 -0.98 4.86
N LEU A 7 3.11 -1.28 3.81
CA LEU A 7 3.36 -0.35 2.71
C LEU A 7 2.72 -0.96 1.48
N MET A 8 1.88 -0.19 0.80
CA MET A 8 1.18 -0.65 -0.40
C MET A 8 1.53 0.28 -1.56
N LYS A 9 2.03 -0.31 -2.65
CA LYS A 9 2.50 0.43 -3.82
C LYS A 9 1.39 0.56 -4.86
N CYS A 10 1.26 1.74 -5.43
CA CYS A 10 0.35 2.00 -6.53
C CYS A 10 0.96 3.04 -7.45
N GLU A 11 0.84 2.82 -8.78
CA GLU A 11 1.33 3.80 -9.74
C GLU A 11 0.37 4.97 -9.82
N PRO A 12 0.87 6.23 -9.87
CA PRO A 12 -0.01 7.39 -9.96
C PRO A 12 -0.96 7.36 -11.16
N ALA A 13 -0.55 6.75 -12.26
CA ALA A 13 -1.43 6.62 -13.42
C ALA A 13 -2.65 5.77 -13.14
N ALA A 14 -2.57 4.87 -12.14
CA ALA A 14 -3.69 4.02 -11.76
C ALA A 14 -4.51 4.66 -10.64
N TYR A 15 -3.86 5.15 -9.60
CA TYR A 15 -4.56 5.70 -8.44
C TYR A 15 -3.60 6.49 -7.56
N THR A 16 -4.03 7.64 -7.04
CA THR A 16 -3.20 8.52 -6.23
C THR A 16 -3.80 8.69 -4.83
N ILE A 17 -2.99 9.25 -3.92
CA ILE A 17 -3.50 9.59 -2.58
C ILE A 17 -4.59 10.66 -2.66
N GLU A 18 -4.52 11.57 -3.65
CA GLU A 18 -5.55 12.55 -3.89
C GLU A 18 -6.86 11.88 -4.31
N ASP A 19 -6.76 10.83 -5.13
CA ASP A 19 -7.93 10.04 -5.51
C ASP A 19 -8.55 9.37 -4.28
N LEU A 20 -7.73 8.84 -3.39
CA LEU A 20 -8.22 8.20 -2.17
C LEU A 20 -8.86 9.22 -1.22
N GLU A 21 -8.28 10.41 -1.14
CA GLU A 21 -8.86 11.49 -0.33
C GLU A 21 -10.25 11.85 -0.86
N ARG A 22 -10.38 11.97 -2.17
CA ARG A 22 -11.66 12.28 -2.80
C ARG A 22 -12.69 11.18 -2.58
N ASP A 23 -12.27 9.92 -2.75
CA ASP A 23 -13.18 8.78 -2.67
C ASP A 23 -13.44 8.34 -1.23
N GLY A 24 -12.53 8.65 -0.31
CA GLY A 24 -12.62 8.26 1.09
C GLY A 24 -12.23 6.81 1.34
N ARG A 25 -12.54 5.92 0.41
CA ARG A 25 -12.31 4.48 0.54
C ARG A 25 -12.27 3.86 -0.84
N THR A 26 -11.44 2.83 -0.99
CA THR A 26 -11.37 2.09 -2.25
C THR A 26 -10.97 0.64 -2.01
N SER A 27 -11.32 -0.23 -2.96
CA SER A 27 -10.81 -1.60 -2.97
C SER A 27 -9.41 -1.62 -3.59
N TRP A 28 -8.53 -2.44 -3.01
CA TRP A 28 -7.15 -2.58 -3.51
C TRP A 28 -7.05 -3.85 -4.32
N GLU A 29 -7.41 -3.76 -5.58
CA GLU A 29 -7.48 -4.89 -6.49
C GLU A 29 -6.21 -5.01 -7.32
N GLY A 30 -6.06 -6.11 -8.05
CA GLY A 30 -4.99 -6.25 -9.04
C GLY A 30 -3.65 -6.72 -8.50
N VAL A 31 -3.59 -7.16 -7.24
CA VAL A 31 -2.36 -7.73 -6.69
C VAL A 31 -2.15 -9.11 -7.31
N ARG A 32 -1.04 -9.29 -8.03
CA ARG A 32 -0.76 -10.52 -8.78
C ARG A 32 0.60 -11.11 -8.43
N ASN A 33 0.94 -11.09 -7.14
CA ASN A 33 2.11 -11.73 -6.56
C ASN A 33 1.63 -12.58 -5.40
N TYR A 34 2.02 -13.85 -5.35
CA TYR A 34 1.49 -14.77 -4.34
C TYR A 34 1.88 -14.38 -2.92
N GLN A 35 3.08 -13.86 -2.71
CA GLN A 35 3.50 -13.43 -1.39
C GLN A 35 2.67 -12.24 -0.92
N ALA A 36 2.47 -11.26 -1.78
CA ALA A 36 1.63 -10.10 -1.46
C ALA A 36 0.18 -10.53 -1.22
N ARG A 37 -0.33 -11.46 -2.06
CA ARG A 37 -1.67 -12.01 -1.89
C ARG A 37 -1.83 -12.67 -0.53
N ASN A 38 -0.80 -13.39 -0.06
CA ASN A 38 -0.87 -14.06 1.24
C ASN A 38 -0.98 -13.06 2.39
N PHE A 39 -0.27 -11.93 2.32
CA PHE A 39 -0.43 -10.86 3.31
C PHE A 39 -1.87 -10.36 3.34
N ILE A 40 -2.44 -10.13 2.17
CA ILE A 40 -3.81 -9.61 2.04
C ILE A 40 -4.81 -10.62 2.59
N ARG A 41 -4.68 -11.87 2.19
CA ARG A 41 -5.64 -12.92 2.56
C ARG A 41 -5.54 -13.28 4.03
N ASP A 42 -4.32 -13.39 4.57
CA ASP A 42 -4.10 -14.05 5.85
C ASP A 42 -3.74 -13.11 7.00
N ASP A 43 -3.10 -11.97 6.71
CA ASP A 43 -2.45 -11.19 7.77
C ASP A 43 -3.05 -9.81 8.00
N MET A 44 -3.56 -9.15 6.98
CA MET A 44 -4.12 -7.80 7.13
C MET A 44 -5.43 -7.83 7.90
N ARG A 45 -5.58 -6.87 8.83
CA ARG A 45 -6.79 -6.75 9.66
C ARG A 45 -7.31 -5.32 9.62
N VAL A 46 -8.60 -5.17 9.79
CA VAL A 46 -9.22 -3.84 9.90
C VAL A 46 -8.52 -3.05 10.99
N GLY A 47 -8.17 -1.82 10.68
CA GLY A 47 -7.46 -0.93 11.60
C GLY A 47 -5.95 -0.90 11.42
N ASP A 48 -5.38 -1.83 10.65
CA ASP A 48 -3.96 -1.81 10.34
C ASP A 48 -3.60 -0.52 9.61
N GLY A 49 -2.40 0.03 9.89
CA GLY A 49 -1.91 1.22 9.23
C GLY A 49 -1.29 0.91 7.89
N VAL A 50 -1.42 1.84 6.94
CA VAL A 50 -0.90 1.69 5.58
C VAL A 50 -0.13 2.93 5.19
N LEU A 51 1.11 2.74 4.73
CA LEU A 51 1.86 3.76 4.03
C LEU A 51 1.49 3.66 2.54
N PHE A 52 0.88 4.70 2.01
CA PHE A 52 0.49 4.75 0.61
C PHE A 52 1.69 5.19 -0.23
N TYR A 53 2.22 4.28 -1.05
CA TYR A 53 3.47 4.49 -1.77
C TYR A 53 3.20 4.65 -3.27
N ALA A 54 3.62 5.79 -3.83
CA ALA A 54 3.54 6.05 -5.27
C ALA A 54 4.76 5.43 -5.94
N SER A 55 4.55 4.36 -6.69
CA SER A 55 5.62 3.67 -7.42
C SER A 55 5.70 4.15 -8.86
N ASN A 56 6.86 3.94 -9.49
CA ASN A 56 7.11 4.36 -10.88
C ASN A 56 6.77 5.84 -11.09
N ALA A 57 7.15 6.66 -10.14
CA ALA A 57 6.92 8.10 -10.14
C ALA A 57 8.24 8.83 -10.02
N ASP A 58 8.24 10.12 -10.26
CA ASP A 58 9.42 10.97 -10.15
C ASP A 58 9.08 12.17 -9.26
N PRO A 59 9.39 12.07 -7.97
CA PRO A 59 10.01 10.93 -7.28
C PRO A 59 8.98 9.88 -6.84
N SER A 60 9.43 8.64 -6.70
CA SER A 60 8.66 7.62 -6.00
C SER A 60 8.76 7.85 -4.50
N GLY A 61 7.73 7.49 -3.75
CA GLY A 61 7.79 7.63 -2.30
C GLY A 61 6.43 7.54 -1.64
N VAL A 62 6.42 7.74 -0.32
CA VAL A 62 5.19 7.70 0.48
C VAL A 62 4.49 9.04 0.38
N THR A 63 3.25 9.03 -0.07
CA THR A 63 2.47 10.24 -0.31
C THR A 63 1.41 10.49 0.74
N GLY A 64 1.10 9.50 1.55
CA GLY A 64 0.11 9.65 2.61
C GLY A 64 -0.14 8.37 3.38
N LEU A 65 -1.20 8.38 4.16
CA LEU A 65 -1.58 7.31 5.07
C LEU A 65 -2.99 6.83 4.78
N ALA A 66 -3.18 5.53 4.95
CA ALA A 66 -4.49 4.90 4.87
C ALA A 66 -4.60 3.88 6.00
N THR A 67 -5.76 3.25 6.09
CA THR A 67 -5.98 2.16 7.04
C THR A 67 -6.77 1.06 6.35
N ILE A 68 -6.59 -0.19 6.79
CA ILE A 68 -7.37 -1.30 6.26
C ILE A 68 -8.80 -1.15 6.76
N ALA A 69 -9.75 -1.10 5.84
CA ALA A 69 -11.17 -0.89 6.15
C ALA A 69 -12.00 -2.17 5.98
N ARG A 70 -11.51 -3.13 5.22
CA ARG A 70 -12.15 -4.44 5.04
C ARG A 70 -11.06 -5.49 4.85
N GLU A 71 -11.17 -6.60 5.57
CA GLU A 71 -10.21 -7.70 5.50
C GLU A 71 -10.31 -8.46 4.18
N GLY A 72 -9.30 -9.28 3.89
CA GLY A 72 -9.16 -9.93 2.60
C GLY A 72 -10.40 -10.65 2.10
N TYR A 73 -10.78 -10.36 0.88
CA TYR A 73 -11.87 -11.03 0.17
C TYR A 73 -11.45 -11.23 -1.28
N ALA A 74 -12.19 -12.10 -1.98
CA ALA A 74 -11.78 -12.50 -3.32
C ALA A 74 -11.80 -11.31 -4.29
N ASP A 75 -10.74 -11.20 -5.11
CA ASP A 75 -10.59 -10.16 -6.11
C ASP A 75 -11.39 -10.57 -7.35
N HIS A 76 -12.58 -10.01 -7.49
CA HIS A 76 -13.49 -10.34 -8.58
C HIS A 76 -12.99 -9.90 -9.95
N THR A 77 -12.03 -8.95 -10.01
CA THR A 77 -11.50 -8.52 -11.31
C THR A 77 -10.75 -9.65 -12.01
N ALA A 78 -10.29 -10.65 -11.23
CA ALA A 78 -9.58 -11.78 -11.79
C ALA A 78 -10.46 -12.67 -12.68
N TRP A 79 -11.79 -12.71 -12.44
CA TRP A 79 -12.69 -13.48 -13.28
C TRP A 79 -13.64 -12.62 -14.11
N THR A 80 -13.38 -11.32 -14.18
CA THR A 80 -14.15 -10.41 -15.01
C THR A 80 -13.48 -10.33 -16.39
N LYS A 81 -14.06 -10.98 -17.40
CA LYS A 81 -13.49 -11.00 -18.75
C LYS A 81 -13.38 -9.59 -19.28
N GLY A 82 -12.26 -9.30 -19.92
CA GLY A 82 -11.96 -7.96 -20.46
C GLY A 82 -11.33 -7.01 -19.48
N HIS A 83 -11.28 -7.36 -18.18
CA HIS A 83 -10.60 -6.55 -17.18
C HIS A 83 -9.08 -6.76 -17.28
N LYS A 84 -8.30 -5.69 -17.07
CA LYS A 84 -6.83 -5.79 -17.17
C LYS A 84 -6.21 -6.76 -16.18
N TYR A 85 -6.91 -7.07 -15.10
CA TYR A 85 -6.44 -8.02 -14.07
C TYR A 85 -7.05 -9.41 -14.22
N TYR A 86 -7.70 -9.69 -15.34
CA TYR A 86 -8.31 -10.99 -15.60
C TYR A 86 -7.25 -12.10 -15.54
N ASP A 87 -7.59 -13.19 -14.86
CA ASP A 87 -6.76 -14.40 -14.74
C ASP A 87 -7.66 -15.61 -14.95
N ALA A 88 -7.46 -16.32 -16.07
CA ALA A 88 -8.29 -17.46 -16.43
C ALA A 88 -8.23 -18.61 -15.41
N ASP A 89 -7.16 -18.66 -14.59
CA ASP A 89 -6.98 -19.68 -13.57
C ASP A 89 -7.69 -19.36 -12.25
N SER A 90 -8.35 -18.22 -12.17
CA SER A 90 -9.08 -17.79 -10.98
C SER A 90 -10.57 -17.73 -11.28
N SER A 91 -11.40 -18.16 -10.35
CA SER A 91 -12.85 -18.11 -10.50
C SER A 91 -13.49 -17.78 -9.17
N GLN A 92 -14.80 -17.48 -9.22
CA GLN A 92 -15.55 -17.18 -8.01
C GLN A 92 -15.54 -18.36 -7.03
N ASP A 93 -15.55 -19.58 -7.56
CA ASP A 93 -15.55 -20.79 -6.72
C ASP A 93 -14.16 -21.13 -6.17
N GLN A 94 -13.11 -20.79 -6.92
CA GLN A 94 -11.72 -21.06 -6.54
C GLN A 94 -10.87 -19.81 -6.79
N PRO A 95 -11.02 -18.77 -5.96
CA PRO A 95 -10.28 -17.53 -6.17
C PRO A 95 -8.80 -17.72 -5.86
N ALA A 96 -7.95 -17.26 -6.78
CA ALA A 96 -6.50 -17.24 -6.59
C ALA A 96 -6.04 -15.93 -5.99
N TRP A 97 -6.79 -14.84 -6.18
CA TRP A 97 -6.36 -13.50 -5.82
C TRP A 97 -7.35 -12.85 -4.87
N TYR A 98 -6.82 -12.03 -3.98
CA TYR A 98 -7.59 -11.38 -2.90
C TYR A 98 -7.30 -9.90 -2.87
N MET A 99 -8.21 -9.14 -2.31
CA MET A 99 -8.07 -7.70 -2.13
C MET A 99 -8.60 -7.29 -0.76
N VAL A 100 -8.18 -6.10 -0.32
CA VAL A 100 -8.70 -5.47 0.89
C VAL A 100 -9.29 -4.13 0.50
N ASP A 101 -10.07 -3.52 1.38
CA ASP A 101 -10.44 -2.13 1.23
C ASP A 101 -9.53 -1.29 2.11
N VAL A 102 -9.15 -0.12 1.60
CA VAL A 102 -8.38 0.86 2.35
C VAL A 102 -9.18 2.15 2.45
N ALA A 103 -9.05 2.84 3.59
CA ALA A 103 -9.71 4.12 3.81
C ALA A 103 -8.66 5.21 3.98
N PHE A 104 -8.97 6.40 3.50
CA PHE A 104 -8.09 7.55 3.59
C PHE A 104 -7.89 7.95 5.06
N VAL A 105 -6.63 8.27 5.41
CA VAL A 105 -6.31 8.83 6.72
C VAL A 105 -5.70 10.21 6.59
N GLU A 106 -4.67 10.36 5.75
CA GLU A 106 -3.94 11.62 5.69
C GLU A 106 -3.15 11.71 4.38
N ARG A 107 -3.12 12.89 3.78
CA ARG A 107 -2.24 13.20 2.66
C ARG A 107 -1.08 14.02 3.18
N PHE A 108 0.15 13.61 2.87
CA PHE A 108 1.33 14.37 3.26
C PHE A 108 1.44 15.65 2.42
N ALA A 109 1.91 16.71 3.05
CA ALA A 109 2.15 17.97 2.34
C ALA A 109 3.24 17.81 1.27
N ASN A 110 4.24 16.97 1.57
CA ASN A 110 5.31 16.64 0.62
C ASN A 110 5.55 15.14 0.66
N ILE A 111 5.93 14.59 -0.49
CA ILE A 111 6.25 13.17 -0.60
C ILE A 111 7.50 12.84 0.23
N VAL A 112 7.46 11.71 0.95
CA VAL A 112 8.66 11.15 1.57
C VAL A 112 9.29 10.24 0.54
N SER A 113 10.28 10.75 -0.18
CA SER A 113 10.82 10.10 -1.36
C SER A 113 11.59 8.82 -1.01
N LEU A 114 11.71 7.92 -1.99
CA LEU A 114 12.53 6.72 -1.84
C LEU A 114 13.97 7.09 -1.45
N GLU A 115 14.51 8.15 -2.06
CA GLU A 115 15.84 8.64 -1.73
C GLU A 115 15.93 9.04 -0.25
N GLN A 116 14.94 9.77 0.24
CA GLN A 116 14.88 10.17 1.64
C GLN A 116 14.77 8.95 2.56
N LEU A 117 13.98 7.96 2.19
CA LEU A 117 13.87 6.72 2.97
C LEU A 117 15.21 6.01 3.09
N LYS A 118 15.98 5.97 1.99
CA LYS A 118 17.30 5.33 1.97
C LYS A 118 18.29 5.98 2.91
N HIS A 119 18.13 7.25 3.19
CA HIS A 119 19.09 8.04 3.99
C HIS A 119 18.58 8.38 5.39
N THR A 120 17.48 7.77 5.82
CA THR A 120 16.90 8.07 7.12
C THR A 120 17.28 6.98 8.13
N LYS A 121 17.89 7.42 9.24
CA LYS A 121 18.25 6.51 10.34
C LYS A 121 16.99 5.86 10.90
N GLY A 122 17.06 4.56 11.11
CA GLY A 122 15.95 3.77 11.62
C GLY A 122 15.16 3.05 10.53
N LEU A 123 15.41 3.36 9.25
CA LEU A 123 14.71 2.76 8.12
C LEU A 123 15.58 1.80 7.31
N GLU A 124 16.76 1.43 7.84
CA GLU A 124 17.74 0.64 7.11
C GLU A 124 17.21 -0.73 6.69
N GLU A 125 16.26 -1.27 7.44
CA GLU A 125 15.72 -2.61 7.18
C GLU A 125 14.39 -2.60 6.42
N MET A 126 13.89 -1.43 6.02
CA MET A 126 12.63 -1.36 5.26
C MET A 126 12.79 -2.11 3.94
N LYS A 127 11.80 -2.94 3.62
CA LYS A 127 11.85 -3.75 2.39
C LYS A 127 11.85 -2.90 1.13
N VAL A 128 11.18 -1.76 1.14
CA VAL A 128 11.05 -0.93 -0.07
C VAL A 128 12.40 -0.37 -0.52
N ILE A 129 13.35 -0.16 0.40
CA ILE A 129 14.67 0.36 0.05
C ILE A 129 15.66 -0.74 -0.30
N GLN A 130 15.29 -2.01 -0.13
CA GLN A 130 16.17 -3.12 -0.44
C GLN A 130 16.25 -3.30 -1.96
N ARG A 131 17.46 -3.54 -2.44
CA ARG A 131 17.70 -3.72 -3.87
C ARG A 131 16.92 -4.91 -4.40
N GLY A 132 16.24 -4.72 -5.53
CA GLY A 132 15.50 -5.79 -6.17
C GLY A 132 14.14 -6.10 -5.55
N SER A 133 13.70 -5.34 -4.56
CA SER A 133 12.39 -5.54 -3.96
C SER A 133 11.29 -5.19 -4.97
N ARG A 134 10.46 -6.17 -5.30
CA ARG A 134 9.35 -5.99 -6.25
C ARG A 134 7.99 -6.24 -5.61
N LEU A 135 7.97 -6.45 -4.31
CA LEU A 135 6.76 -6.77 -3.59
C LEU A 135 5.91 -5.50 -3.44
N SER A 136 4.69 -5.53 -3.97
CA SER A 136 3.80 -4.37 -3.96
C SER A 136 3.10 -4.16 -2.62
N VAL A 137 3.07 -5.18 -1.78
CA VAL A 137 2.53 -5.11 -0.42
C VAL A 137 3.62 -5.63 0.51
N GLN A 138 4.04 -4.82 1.47
CA GLN A 138 5.18 -5.13 2.32
C GLN A 138 4.84 -4.87 3.79
N PRO A 139 5.25 -5.75 4.70
CA PRO A 139 5.13 -5.43 6.13
C PRO A 139 6.10 -4.32 6.52
N VAL A 140 5.68 -3.52 7.48
CA VAL A 140 6.45 -2.39 8.02
C VAL A 140 6.36 -2.50 9.53
N THR A 141 7.48 -2.27 10.23
CA THR A 141 7.43 -2.26 11.69
C THR A 141 6.76 -0.98 12.19
N LYS A 142 6.27 -1.01 13.43
CA LYS A 142 5.69 0.18 14.04
C LYS A 142 6.68 1.33 14.06
N ASP A 143 7.94 1.05 14.41
CA ASP A 143 8.97 2.09 14.47
C ASP A 143 9.22 2.71 13.10
N GLU A 144 9.30 1.88 12.06
CA GLU A 144 9.46 2.37 10.68
C GLU A 144 8.27 3.23 10.27
N PHE A 145 7.06 2.75 10.58
CA PHE A 145 5.85 3.50 10.26
C PHE A 145 5.86 4.87 10.93
N ASP A 146 6.18 4.90 12.22
CA ASP A 146 6.20 6.15 12.99
C ASP A 146 7.23 7.14 12.46
N ILE A 147 8.42 6.65 12.06
CA ILE A 147 9.46 7.50 11.46
C ILE A 147 8.96 8.13 10.16
N VAL A 148 8.36 7.33 9.29
CA VAL A 148 7.86 7.83 8.00
C VAL A 148 6.74 8.85 8.21
N VAL A 149 5.84 8.60 9.14
CA VAL A 149 4.75 9.55 9.47
C VAL A 149 5.34 10.89 9.90
N LYS A 150 6.34 10.84 10.77
CA LYS A 150 7.02 12.04 11.25
C LYS A 150 7.66 12.81 10.09
N LEU A 151 8.33 12.11 9.18
CA LEU A 151 8.93 12.74 8.00
C LEU A 151 7.88 13.40 7.11
N GLY A 152 6.79 12.71 6.86
CA GLY A 152 5.72 13.24 6.01
C GLY A 152 5.06 14.48 6.59
N ARG A 153 4.89 14.50 7.89
CA ARG A 153 4.29 15.64 8.59
C ARG A 153 5.25 16.81 8.78
N ALA A 154 6.54 16.53 8.87
CA ALA A 154 7.54 17.56 9.12
C ALA A 154 7.53 18.64 8.04
N HIS A 155 7.32 18.23 6.78
CA HIS A 155 7.30 19.19 5.67
C HIS A 155 6.13 20.17 5.77
N GLY A 156 4.99 19.73 6.25
CA GLY A 156 3.83 20.60 6.43
C GLY A 156 3.95 21.53 7.61
N ARG A 157 4.96 21.34 8.47
CA ARG A 157 5.14 22.09 9.70
C ARG A 157 6.30 23.10 9.63
N ALA A 158 7.00 23.11 8.52
CA ALA A 158 8.17 23.97 8.35
C ALA A 158 7.81 25.41 8.00
N ARG A 159 6.56 25.80 8.18
CA ARG A 159 6.07 27.15 7.83
C ARG A 159 6.00 28.03 9.05
#